data_d1cf4df39f6fe362ce2f05b26d1359b7
#
_entry.id   d1cf4df39f6fe362ce2f05b26d1359b7
#
_cell.length_a   1.000
_cell.length_b   1.000
_cell.length_c   1.000
_cell.angle_alpha   90.00
_cell.angle_beta   90.00
_cell.angle_gamma   90.00
#
_symmetry.space_group_name_H-M   'P 1'
#
loop_
_entity.id
_entity.type
_entity.pdbx_description
1 polymer ?
#
loop_
_entity_poly.entity_id
_entity_poly.type
_entity_poly.pdbx_seq_one_letter_code
_entity_poly.pdbx_strand_id
1 'polypeptide(L)'
;MHILVCDDDAAFAAQMDEYISEWFRAREIQVQSTVCTSGEQLLATPELERYQLAFLDVDLKTTDGIALGRRLRQIAPDIVLVYISAYLEFAPQGYTVNAYRYLLKRDIAAQL
;
A
#
# COMPACT_ATOMS: atom_id res chain seq x y z
N MET A 1 5.11 0.05 -14.51
CA MET A 1 5.17 0.42 -13.09
C MET A 1 4.71 -0.76 -12.24
N HIS A 2 5.46 -1.09 -11.20
CA HIS A 2 5.12 -2.17 -10.27
C HIS A 2 4.55 -1.60 -8.99
N ILE A 3 3.36 -2.05 -8.60
CA ILE A 3 2.70 -1.56 -7.40
C ILE A 3 2.31 -2.72 -6.48
N LEU A 4 2.32 -2.45 -5.18
CA LEU A 4 1.89 -3.37 -4.14
C LEU A 4 0.60 -2.86 -3.50
N VAL A 5 -0.31 -3.77 -3.22
CA VAL A 5 -1.51 -3.49 -2.42
C VAL A 5 -1.54 -4.54 -1.31
N CYS A 6 -1.52 -4.12 -0.06
CA CYS A 6 -1.52 -5.04 1.07
C CYS A 6 -2.60 -4.67 2.07
N ASP A 7 -3.56 -5.56 2.26
CA ASP A 7 -4.66 -5.41 3.20
C ASP A 7 -5.16 -6.79 3.59
N ASP A 8 -5.37 -7.04 4.87
CA ASP A 8 -5.84 -8.34 5.35
C ASP A 8 -7.31 -8.62 4.99
N ASP A 9 -8.06 -7.60 4.59
CA ASP A 9 -9.38 -7.77 3.98
C ASP A 9 -9.20 -7.99 2.49
N ALA A 10 -9.28 -9.24 2.05
CA ALA A 10 -9.04 -9.61 0.66
C ALA A 10 -9.99 -8.91 -0.32
N ALA A 11 -11.25 -8.71 0.07
CA ALA A 11 -12.23 -8.03 -0.78
C ALA A 11 -11.86 -6.55 -0.96
N PHE A 12 -11.44 -5.90 0.11
CA PHE A 12 -11.01 -4.51 0.06
C PHE A 12 -9.72 -4.37 -0.77
N ALA A 13 -8.78 -5.29 -0.60
CA ALA A 13 -7.53 -5.28 -1.37
C ALA A 13 -7.81 -5.41 -2.87
N ALA A 14 -8.72 -6.30 -3.26
CA ALA A 14 -9.10 -6.48 -4.65
C ALA A 14 -9.77 -5.22 -5.21
N GLN A 15 -10.63 -4.59 -4.43
CA GLN A 15 -11.30 -3.36 -4.82
C GLN A 15 -10.30 -2.20 -5.01
N MET A 16 -9.34 -2.10 -4.11
CA MET A 16 -8.27 -1.11 -4.21
C MET A 16 -7.43 -1.32 -5.47
N ASP A 17 -7.07 -2.57 -5.74
CA ASP A 17 -6.31 -2.90 -6.94
C ASP A 17 -7.05 -2.47 -8.21
N GLU A 18 -8.35 -2.70 -8.26
CA GLU A 18 -9.18 -2.29 -9.38
C GLU A 18 -9.19 -0.77 -9.57
N TYR A 19 -9.42 -0.01 -8.51
CA TYR A 19 -9.41 1.45 -8.56
C TYR A 19 -8.07 1.99 -9.03
N ILE A 20 -6.99 1.49 -8.47
CA ILE A 20 -5.63 1.95 -8.79
C ILE A 20 -5.31 1.62 -10.25
N SER A 21 -5.60 0.42 -10.68
CA SER A 21 -5.31 -0.02 -12.05
C SER A 21 -6.10 0.80 -13.08
N GLU A 22 -7.37 1.09 -12.79
CA GLU A 22 -8.20 1.91 -13.67
C GLU A 22 -7.71 3.36 -13.73
N TRP A 23 -7.30 3.90 -12.59
CA TRP A 23 -6.78 5.25 -12.51
C TRP A 23 -5.55 5.43 -13.41
N PHE A 24 -4.62 4.49 -13.34
CA PHE A 24 -3.42 4.52 -14.18
C PHE A 24 -3.74 4.23 -15.65
N ARG A 25 -4.65 3.29 -15.91
CA ARG A 25 -5.05 2.97 -17.28
C ARG A 25 -5.67 4.17 -17.98
N ALA A 26 -6.49 4.94 -17.28
CA ALA A 26 -7.10 6.15 -17.83
C ALA A 26 -6.05 7.20 -18.22
N ARG A 27 -4.85 7.11 -17.67
CA ARG A 27 -3.72 8.00 -17.98
C ARG A 27 -2.68 7.34 -18.87
N GLU A 28 -3.05 6.22 -19.47
CA GLU A 28 -2.20 5.46 -20.39
C GLU A 28 -0.89 4.99 -19.75
N ILE A 29 -0.92 4.68 -18.46
CA ILE A 29 0.22 4.15 -17.73
C ILE A 29 -0.04 2.67 -17.45
N GLN A 30 0.86 1.81 -17.93
CA GLN A 30 0.79 0.38 -17.65
C GLN A 30 1.27 0.09 -16.24
N VAL A 31 0.50 -0.69 -15.48
CA VAL A 31 0.87 -1.12 -14.14
C VAL A 31 0.79 -2.63 -14.04
N GLN A 32 1.70 -3.19 -13.24
CA GLN A 32 1.65 -4.56 -12.78
C GLN A 32 1.46 -4.52 -11.27
N SER A 33 0.33 -5.00 -10.81
CA SER A 33 -0.01 -4.95 -9.39
C SER A 33 0.15 -6.32 -8.75
N THR A 34 0.59 -6.32 -7.51
CA THR A 34 0.66 -7.51 -6.66
C THR A 34 -0.18 -7.25 -5.43
N VAL A 35 -1.17 -8.12 -5.19
CA VAL A 35 -2.07 -8.00 -4.06
C VAL A 35 -1.67 -9.00 -2.99
N CYS A 36 -1.45 -8.50 -1.77
CA CYS A 36 -1.08 -9.32 -0.62
C CYS A 36 -2.12 -9.14 0.48
N THR A 37 -2.35 -10.19 1.25
CA THR A 37 -3.31 -10.16 2.36
C THR A 37 -2.63 -10.25 3.73
N SER A 38 -1.32 -10.29 3.76
CA SER A 38 -0.54 -10.30 5.00
C SER A 38 0.83 -9.67 4.78
N GLY A 39 1.47 -9.24 5.87
CA GLY A 39 2.83 -8.72 5.82
C GLY A 39 3.83 -9.78 5.42
N GLU A 40 3.65 -11.02 5.90
CA GLU A 40 4.51 -12.14 5.53
C GLU A 40 4.45 -12.40 4.03
N GLN A 41 3.27 -12.39 3.45
CA GLN A 41 3.09 -12.58 2.01
C GLN A 41 3.79 -11.48 1.22
N LEU A 42 3.67 -10.23 1.68
CA LEU A 42 4.32 -9.11 1.03
C LEU A 42 5.83 -9.26 1.05
N LEU A 43 6.41 -9.56 2.22
CA LEU A 43 7.86 -9.69 2.36
C LEU A 43 8.42 -10.89 1.62
N ALA A 44 7.59 -11.89 1.32
CA ALA A 44 7.97 -13.04 0.51
C ALA A 44 7.88 -12.77 -1.00
N THR A 45 7.37 -11.61 -1.39
CA THR A 45 7.27 -11.25 -2.80
C THR A 45 8.67 -11.05 -3.40
N PRO A 46 8.97 -11.67 -4.55
CA PRO A 46 10.29 -11.51 -5.16
C PRO A 46 10.49 -10.11 -5.72
N GLU A 47 11.73 -9.67 -5.75
CA GLU A 47 12.16 -8.42 -6.39
C GLU A 47 11.45 -7.17 -5.84
N LEU A 48 11.30 -7.09 -4.51
CA LEU A 48 10.66 -5.96 -3.85
C LEU A 48 11.31 -4.62 -4.20
N GLU A 49 12.62 -4.61 -4.44
CA GLU A 49 13.36 -3.41 -4.80
C GLU A 49 12.91 -2.77 -6.12
N ARG A 50 12.15 -3.51 -6.92
CA ARG A 50 11.63 -3.01 -8.20
C ARG A 50 10.28 -2.30 -8.08
N TYR A 51 9.64 -2.40 -6.92
CA TYR A 51 8.34 -1.79 -6.71
C TYR A 51 8.48 -0.30 -6.48
N GLN A 52 7.59 0.47 -7.09
CA GLN A 52 7.65 1.93 -7.09
C GLN A 52 6.60 2.57 -6.20
N LEU A 53 5.53 1.83 -5.90
CA LEU A 53 4.39 2.35 -5.15
C LEU A 53 3.79 1.22 -4.32
N ALA A 54 3.45 1.50 -3.07
CA ALA A 54 2.80 0.53 -2.19
C ALA A 54 1.65 1.18 -1.42
N PHE A 55 0.52 0.51 -1.46
CA PHE A 55 -0.66 0.86 -0.65
C PHE A 55 -0.75 -0.14 0.49
N LEU A 56 -0.58 0.33 1.72
CA LEU A 56 -0.47 -0.53 2.90
C LEU A 56 -1.57 -0.20 3.90
N ASP A 57 -2.28 -1.24 4.36
CA ASP A 57 -3.14 -1.10 5.52
C ASP A 57 -2.27 -0.97 6.76
N VAL A 58 -2.58 0.00 7.60
CA VAL A 58 -1.86 0.21 8.86
C VAL A 58 -2.11 -0.94 9.84
N ASP A 59 -3.35 -1.43 9.89
CA ASP A 59 -3.75 -2.48 10.82
C ASP A 59 -3.87 -3.82 10.11
N LEU A 60 -2.75 -4.51 10.00
CA LEU A 60 -2.69 -5.88 9.52
C LEU A 60 -2.69 -6.79 10.74
N LYS A 61 -3.62 -7.74 10.83
CA LYS A 61 -3.89 -8.52 12.04
C LYS A 61 -2.65 -9.12 12.70
N THR A 62 -1.70 -9.58 11.90
CA THR A 62 -0.49 -10.24 12.41
C THR A 62 0.76 -9.38 12.30
N THR A 63 0.67 -8.21 11.65
CA THR A 63 1.81 -7.35 11.38
C THR A 63 1.38 -5.90 11.47
N ASP A 64 2.21 -5.06 12.07
CA ASP A 64 2.02 -3.62 12.06
C ASP A 64 2.37 -3.07 10.68
N GLY A 65 1.40 -2.44 10.02
CA GLY A 65 1.61 -1.88 8.68
C GLY A 65 2.66 -0.78 8.64
N ILE A 66 2.83 -0.03 9.73
CA ILE A 66 3.87 1.00 9.83
C ILE A 66 5.26 0.35 9.86
N ALA A 67 5.42 -0.72 10.65
CA ALA A 67 6.67 -1.47 10.70
C ALA A 67 6.98 -2.11 9.34
N LEU A 68 5.96 -2.60 8.67
CA LEU A 68 6.10 -3.16 7.33
C LEU A 68 6.58 -2.10 6.33
N GLY A 69 6.05 -0.89 6.41
CA GLY A 69 6.49 0.22 5.57
C GLY A 69 7.94 0.61 5.81
N ARG A 70 8.38 0.59 7.08
CA ARG A 70 9.80 0.82 7.39
C ARG A 70 10.68 -0.23 6.74
N ARG A 71 10.26 -1.49 6.80
CA ARG A 71 10.99 -2.58 6.17
C ARG A 71 11.07 -2.41 4.67
N LEU A 72 9.96 -2.06 4.03
CA LEU A 72 9.94 -1.78 2.60
C LEU A 72 10.87 -0.63 2.22
N ARG A 73 10.91 0.42 3.03
CA ARG A 73 11.77 1.57 2.79
C ARG A 73 13.25 1.18 2.82
N GLN A 74 13.61 0.20 3.65
CA GLN A 74 14.97 -0.33 3.69
C GLN A 74 15.31 -1.11 2.42
N ILE A 75 14.35 -1.88 1.90
CA ILE A 75 14.54 -2.72 0.71
C ILE A 75 14.48 -1.89 -0.57
N ALA A 76 13.54 -0.96 -0.64
CA ALA A 76 13.31 -0.10 -1.80
C ALA A 76 13.30 1.37 -1.33
N PRO A 77 14.46 2.03 -1.23
CA PRO A 77 14.55 3.37 -0.62
C PRO A 77 13.71 4.44 -1.29
N ASP A 78 13.43 4.30 -2.58
CA ASP A 78 12.69 5.30 -3.35
C ASP A 78 11.19 4.96 -3.50
N ILE A 79 10.73 3.90 -2.86
CA ILE A 79 9.32 3.51 -2.98
C ILE A 79 8.40 4.58 -2.39
N VAL A 80 7.30 4.84 -3.08
CA VAL A 80 6.27 5.75 -2.58
C VAL A 80 5.30 4.93 -1.74
N LEU A 81 5.16 5.30 -0.47
CA LEU A 81 4.29 4.61 0.47
C LEU A 81 3.00 5.41 0.68
N VAL A 82 1.87 4.75 0.50
CA VAL A 82 0.55 5.32 0.80
C VAL A 82 -0.09 4.44 1.86
N TYR A 83 -0.33 4.98 3.04
CA TYR A 83 -1.00 4.26 4.10
C TYR A 83 -2.51 4.42 4.00
N ILE A 84 -3.23 3.34 4.23
CA ILE A 84 -4.68 3.30 4.25
C ILE A 84 -5.11 2.76 5.60
N SER A 85 -6.07 3.43 6.23
CA SER A 85 -6.52 3.02 7.55
C SER A 85 -7.99 3.32 7.76
N ALA A 86 -8.64 2.52 8.61
CA ALA A 86 -9.96 2.82 9.12
C ALA A 86 -9.91 3.86 10.26
N TYR A 87 -8.73 4.18 10.80
CA TYR A 87 -8.56 4.96 12.01
C TYR A 87 -7.62 6.14 11.82
N LEU A 88 -8.05 7.33 12.26
CA LEU A 88 -7.24 8.56 12.19
C LEU A 88 -6.02 8.53 13.10
N GLU A 89 -6.10 7.81 14.21
CA GLU A 89 -5.04 7.79 15.23
C GLU A 89 -3.70 7.27 14.71
N PHE A 90 -3.69 6.57 13.58
CA PHE A 90 -2.44 6.07 13.00
C PHE A 90 -1.73 7.09 12.10
N ALA A 91 -2.39 8.21 11.76
CA ALA A 91 -1.80 9.19 10.84
C ALA A 91 -0.43 9.72 11.27
N PRO A 92 -0.20 10.10 12.55
CA PRO A 92 1.13 10.58 12.98
C PRO A 92 2.22 9.53 12.78
N GLN A 93 1.89 8.24 12.99
CA GLN A 93 2.86 7.15 12.79
C GLN A 93 3.22 6.97 11.33
N GLY A 94 2.27 7.19 10.41
CA GLY A 94 2.53 7.14 8.99
C GLY A 94 3.63 8.09 8.55
N TYR A 95 3.65 9.28 9.12
CA TYR A 95 4.65 10.28 8.78
C TYR A 95 6.05 9.94 9.28
N THR A 96 6.18 9.10 10.31
CA THR A 96 7.49 8.71 10.82
C THR A 96 8.28 7.83 9.86
N VAL A 97 7.61 7.19 8.89
CA VAL A 97 8.25 6.38 7.86
C VAL A 97 8.27 7.09 6.50
N ASN A 98 8.02 8.40 6.52
CA ASN A 98 8.05 9.24 5.33
C ASN A 98 7.05 8.75 4.28
N ALA A 99 5.82 8.51 4.70
CA ALA A 99 4.74 8.13 3.79
C ALA A 99 4.35 9.32 2.91
N TYR A 100 4.03 9.04 1.65
CA TYR A 100 3.56 10.08 0.73
C TYR A 100 2.18 10.58 1.14
N ARG A 101 1.26 9.67 1.47
CA ARG A 101 -0.09 10.02 1.88
C ARG A 101 -0.59 9.07 2.94
N TYR A 102 -1.57 9.55 3.69
CA TYR A 102 -2.31 8.75 4.66
C TYR A 102 -3.79 8.90 4.32
N LEU A 103 -4.44 7.81 3.90
CA LEU A 103 -5.82 7.83 3.45
C LEU A 103 -6.71 7.04 4.40
N LEU A 104 -7.95 7.49 4.57
CA LEU A 104 -8.96 6.74 5.30
C LEU A 104 -9.72 5.85 4.33
N LYS A 105 -10.00 4.61 4.75
CA LYS A 105 -10.71 3.64 3.90
C LYS A 105 -12.05 4.17 3.39
N ARG A 106 -12.79 4.89 4.24
CA ARG A 106 -14.10 5.42 3.89
C ARG A 106 -14.05 6.49 2.78
N ASP A 107 -12.91 7.12 2.60
CA ASP A 107 -12.76 8.24 1.67
C ASP A 107 -11.97 7.87 0.42
N ILE A 108 -11.62 6.59 0.25
CA ILE A 108 -10.64 6.21 -0.76
C ILE A 108 -11.06 6.58 -2.19
N ALA A 109 -12.31 6.38 -2.53
CA ALA A 109 -12.81 6.68 -3.87
C ALA A 109 -12.72 8.18 -4.19
N ALA A 110 -12.92 9.04 -3.19
CA ALA A 110 -12.87 10.49 -3.36
C ALA A 110 -11.42 11.02 -3.39
N GLN A 111 -10.48 10.28 -2.77
CA GLN A 111 -9.10 10.73 -2.63
C GLN A 111 -8.17 10.19 -3.72
N LEU A 112 -8.62 9.17 -4.42
CA LEU A 112 -7.92 8.67 -5.59
C LEU A 112 -8.34 9.43 -6.83
#